data_afc40fc118993fbbf578bd6295328219
#
_entry.id   afc40fc118993fbbf578bd6295328219
#
_cell.length_a   1.000
_cell.length_b   1.000
_cell.length_c   1.000
_cell.angle_alpha   90.00
_cell.angle_beta   90.00
_cell.angle_gamma   90.00
#
_symmetry.space_group_name_H-M   'P 1'
#
loop_
_entity.id
_entity.type
_entity.pdbx_description
1 polymer ?
#
loop_
_entity_poly.entity_id
_entity_poly.type
_entity_poly.pdbx_seq_one_letter_code
_entity_poly.pdbx_strand_id
1 'polypeptide(L)'
;SLRKIFSELQNLNKNNKPILLKIAPDLENSALDDIISLVQEIKIDGLVSSNTTIDRTILNANNLTTSETFGAGGLSGKPLLAKSTEVLSYLHKGLNGRIPIIASGGIFTGADAKQKIDAGASLVQIWTGFIYEGPYIVKNICGHLSANK
;
A
#
# COMPACT_ATOMS: atom_id res chain seq x y z
N SER A 1 -10.42 -19.39 3.53
CA SER A 1 -10.56 -18.24 2.62
C SER A 1 -10.58 -16.92 3.42
N LEU A 2 -10.23 -15.81 2.79
CA LEU A 2 -10.29 -14.47 3.41
C LEU A 2 -11.68 -14.15 3.97
N ARG A 3 -12.76 -14.56 3.28
CA ARG A 3 -14.15 -14.40 3.77
C ARG A 3 -14.34 -14.95 5.16
N LYS A 4 -13.88 -16.16 5.42
CA LYS A 4 -14.01 -16.79 6.74
C LYS A 4 -13.27 -16.01 7.82
N ILE A 5 -12.04 -15.57 7.51
CA ILE A 5 -11.24 -14.75 8.43
C ILE A 5 -11.97 -13.45 8.77
N PHE A 6 -12.47 -12.71 7.76
CA PHE A 6 -13.18 -11.46 7.99
C PHE A 6 -14.48 -11.65 8.75
N SER A 7 -15.26 -12.70 8.45
CA SER A 7 -16.48 -13.02 9.20
C SER A 7 -16.18 -13.26 10.68
N GLU A 8 -15.12 -14.03 11.00
CA GLU A 8 -14.70 -14.27 12.36
C GLU A 8 -14.20 -12.99 13.06
N LEU A 9 -13.40 -12.17 12.36
CA LEU A 9 -12.94 -10.90 12.89
C LEU A 9 -14.10 -9.95 13.20
N GLN A 10 -15.12 -9.90 12.35
CA GLN A 10 -16.32 -9.08 12.58
C GLN A 10 -17.11 -9.58 13.78
N ASN A 11 -17.27 -10.89 13.94
CA ASN A 11 -17.93 -11.49 15.11
C ASN A 11 -17.22 -11.17 16.43
N LEU A 12 -15.89 -11.10 16.41
CA LEU A 12 -15.07 -10.78 17.57
C LEU A 12 -14.95 -9.27 17.83
N ASN A 13 -15.24 -8.43 16.84
CA ASN A 13 -15.07 -6.98 16.89
C ASN A 13 -16.23 -6.28 17.64
N LYS A 14 -16.40 -6.57 18.92
CA LYS A 14 -17.47 -6.03 19.76
C LYS A 14 -17.42 -4.50 19.92
N ASN A 15 -16.26 -3.89 19.71
CA ASN A 15 -16.06 -2.44 19.86
C ASN A 15 -16.14 -1.69 18.53
N ASN A 16 -16.57 -2.32 17.45
CA ASN A 16 -16.70 -1.74 16.10
C ASN A 16 -15.45 -0.99 15.63
N LYS A 17 -14.25 -1.51 15.93
CA LYS A 17 -13.01 -0.92 15.43
C LYS A 17 -12.88 -1.13 13.92
N PRO A 18 -12.33 -0.17 13.17
CA PRO A 18 -12.09 -0.33 11.75
C PRO A 18 -11.20 -1.55 11.45
N ILE A 19 -11.62 -2.39 10.51
CA ILE A 19 -10.86 -3.54 10.04
C ILE A 19 -10.39 -3.25 8.62
N LEU A 20 -9.07 -3.24 8.42
CA LEU A 20 -8.44 -2.98 7.12
C LEU A 20 -7.76 -4.25 6.60
N LEU A 21 -7.86 -4.47 5.29
CA LEU A 21 -7.12 -5.52 4.59
C LEU A 21 -5.83 -4.95 4.01
N LYS A 22 -4.68 -5.50 4.42
CA LYS A 22 -3.38 -5.18 3.81
C LYS A 22 -3.02 -6.24 2.77
N ILE A 23 -2.67 -5.78 1.57
CA ILE A 23 -2.38 -6.64 0.43
C ILE A 23 -0.91 -6.57 -0.01
N ALA A 24 -0.44 -7.62 -0.71
CA ALA A 24 0.86 -7.62 -1.37
C ALA A 24 0.79 -6.89 -2.72
N PRO A 25 1.88 -6.26 -3.18
CA PRO A 25 1.92 -5.60 -4.48
C PRO A 25 2.11 -6.58 -5.65
N ASP A 26 2.34 -7.86 -5.36
CA ASP A 26 2.67 -8.90 -6.34
C ASP A 26 1.43 -9.66 -6.84
N LEU A 27 0.25 -9.19 -6.46
CA LEU A 27 -1.01 -9.77 -6.90
C LEU A 27 -1.25 -9.44 -8.37
N GLU A 28 -1.68 -10.45 -9.13
CA GLU A 28 -2.17 -10.28 -10.49
C GLU A 28 -3.55 -9.60 -10.50
N ASN A 29 -3.92 -9.04 -11.65
CA ASN A 29 -5.19 -8.31 -11.80
C ASN A 29 -6.40 -9.15 -11.41
N SER A 30 -6.43 -10.45 -11.75
CA SER A 30 -7.50 -11.36 -11.33
C SER A 30 -7.65 -11.45 -9.81
N ALA A 31 -6.55 -11.48 -9.07
CA ALA A 31 -6.58 -11.50 -7.60
C ALA A 31 -6.98 -10.13 -7.03
N LEU A 32 -6.64 -9.03 -7.70
CA LEU A 32 -7.12 -7.69 -7.34
C LEU A 32 -8.62 -7.56 -7.58
N ASP A 33 -9.17 -8.14 -8.65
CA ASP A 33 -10.61 -8.20 -8.92
C ASP A 33 -11.35 -9.02 -7.86
N ASP A 34 -10.77 -10.12 -7.39
CA ASP A 34 -11.30 -10.90 -6.28
C ASP A 34 -11.37 -10.07 -4.98
N ILE A 35 -10.35 -9.22 -4.72
CA ILE A 35 -10.35 -8.32 -3.57
C ILE A 35 -11.43 -7.25 -3.71
N ILE A 36 -11.57 -6.65 -4.90
CA ILE A 36 -12.61 -5.66 -5.19
C ILE A 36 -14.00 -6.27 -4.93
N SER A 37 -14.23 -7.49 -5.42
CA SER A 37 -15.48 -8.23 -5.21
C SER A 37 -15.70 -8.55 -3.73
N LEU A 38 -14.65 -8.99 -3.03
CA LEU A 38 -14.71 -9.27 -1.59
C LEU A 38 -15.11 -8.05 -0.77
N VAL A 39 -14.53 -6.88 -1.07
CA VAL A 39 -14.85 -5.60 -0.41
C VAL A 39 -16.31 -5.20 -0.62
N GLN A 40 -16.89 -5.55 -1.77
CA GLN A 40 -18.29 -5.27 -2.06
C GLN A 40 -19.26 -6.18 -1.30
N GLU A 41 -18.84 -7.40 -1.00
CA GLU A 41 -19.66 -8.42 -0.34
C GLU A 41 -19.55 -8.41 1.18
N ILE A 42 -18.38 -8.05 1.71
CA ILE A 42 -18.09 -8.05 3.14
C ILE A 42 -17.78 -6.62 3.59
N LYS A 43 -18.26 -6.25 4.76
CA LYS A 43 -17.93 -4.96 5.38
C LYS A 43 -16.44 -4.93 5.77
N ILE A 44 -15.61 -4.36 4.88
CA ILE A 44 -14.21 -4.01 5.15
C ILE A 44 -14.14 -2.48 5.20
N ASP A 45 -13.49 -1.92 6.22
CA ASP A 45 -13.50 -0.47 6.46
C ASP A 45 -12.42 0.26 5.65
N GLY A 46 -11.47 -0.46 5.06
CA GLY A 46 -10.45 0.12 4.18
C GLY A 46 -9.41 -0.90 3.72
N LEU A 47 -8.55 -0.47 2.80
CA LEU A 47 -7.40 -1.25 2.32
C LEU A 47 -6.09 -0.57 2.71
N VAL A 48 -5.02 -1.37 2.86
CA VAL A 48 -3.64 -0.88 2.89
C VAL A 48 -2.90 -1.45 1.68
N SER A 49 -2.56 -0.60 0.73
CA SER A 49 -1.84 -0.95 -0.51
C SER A 49 -0.47 -0.24 -0.52
N SER A 50 0.63 -0.92 -0.26
CA SER A 50 0.79 -2.35 -0.21
C SER A 50 1.83 -2.79 0.83
N ASN A 51 2.05 -4.10 0.92
CA ASN A 51 3.18 -4.70 1.63
C ASN A 51 4.46 -4.60 0.77
N THR A 52 5.55 -5.26 1.19
CA THR A 52 6.79 -5.42 0.42
C THR A 52 6.58 -6.36 -0.78
N THR A 53 7.49 -6.33 -1.77
CA THR A 53 7.45 -7.20 -2.95
C THR A 53 8.52 -8.29 -2.88
N ILE A 54 8.21 -9.45 -3.43
CA ILE A 54 9.20 -10.51 -3.68
C ILE A 54 9.82 -10.40 -5.08
N ASP A 55 9.27 -9.54 -5.94
CA ASP A 55 9.77 -9.28 -7.28
C ASP A 55 11.06 -8.47 -7.24
N ARG A 56 12.16 -9.06 -7.68
CA ARG A 56 13.48 -8.43 -7.77
C ARG A 56 13.76 -7.79 -9.12
N THR A 57 12.92 -8.02 -10.11
CA THR A 57 13.13 -7.50 -11.48
C THR A 57 13.02 -5.98 -11.54
N ILE A 58 12.40 -5.36 -10.54
CA ILE A 58 12.32 -3.90 -10.39
C ILE A 58 13.65 -3.25 -9.97
N LEU A 59 14.67 -4.04 -9.67
CA LEU A 59 16.02 -3.57 -9.33
C LEU A 59 16.89 -3.52 -10.58
N ASN A 60 17.84 -2.56 -10.62
CA ASN A 60 18.92 -2.59 -11.62
C ASN A 60 19.90 -3.74 -11.35
N ALA A 61 20.73 -4.12 -12.34
CA ALA A 61 21.61 -5.27 -12.25
C ALA A 61 22.53 -5.25 -11.01
N ASN A 62 23.08 -4.09 -10.66
CA ASN A 62 23.99 -3.98 -9.51
C ASN A 62 23.27 -4.22 -8.17
N ASN A 63 22.05 -3.68 -8.04
CA ASN A 63 21.24 -3.86 -6.84
C ASN A 63 20.61 -5.25 -6.76
N LEU A 64 20.36 -5.90 -7.90
CA LEU A 64 19.86 -7.27 -7.96
C LEU A 64 20.84 -8.25 -7.31
N THR A 65 22.10 -8.24 -7.73
CA THR A 65 23.14 -9.10 -7.17
C THR A 65 23.30 -8.92 -5.66
N THR A 66 23.27 -7.68 -5.18
CA THR A 66 23.33 -7.38 -3.74
C THR A 66 22.09 -7.90 -3.01
N SER A 67 20.90 -7.76 -3.60
CA SER A 67 19.64 -8.19 -2.97
C SER A 67 19.53 -9.70 -2.79
N GLU A 68 20.15 -10.48 -3.67
CA GLU A 68 20.21 -11.95 -3.59
C GLU A 68 20.96 -12.43 -2.35
N THR A 69 21.97 -11.67 -1.90
CA THR A 69 22.76 -12.01 -0.71
C THR A 69 21.96 -11.86 0.60
N PHE A 70 20.86 -11.07 0.60
CA PHE A 70 20.03 -10.86 1.78
C PHE A 70 18.89 -11.89 1.95
N GLY A 71 18.82 -12.88 1.05
CA GLY A 71 17.83 -13.96 1.14
C GLY A 71 16.41 -13.59 0.73
N ALA A 72 15.44 -14.37 1.19
CA ALA A 72 14.05 -14.36 0.69
C ALA A 72 13.14 -13.26 1.29
N GLY A 73 13.68 -12.28 1.99
CA GLY A 73 12.89 -11.17 2.55
C GLY A 73 12.20 -10.30 1.49
N GLY A 74 11.13 -9.63 1.85
CA GLY A 74 10.44 -8.69 0.95
C GLY A 74 11.27 -7.41 0.70
N LEU A 75 11.31 -6.96 -0.55
CA LEU A 75 11.93 -5.70 -0.96
C LEU A 75 11.00 -4.52 -0.65
N SER A 76 11.55 -3.48 -0.02
CA SER A 76 10.87 -2.23 0.30
C SER A 76 11.66 -1.01 -0.23
N GLY A 77 11.17 0.19 0.04
CA GLY A 77 11.85 1.43 -0.31
C GLY A 77 11.55 1.94 -1.72
N LYS A 78 12.39 2.85 -2.23
CA LYS A 78 12.17 3.56 -3.49
C LYS A 78 11.78 2.69 -4.69
N PRO A 79 12.39 1.50 -4.90
CA PRO A 79 12.03 0.66 -6.05
C PRO A 79 10.56 0.26 -6.09
N LEU A 80 9.89 0.21 -4.93
CA LEU A 80 8.49 -0.19 -4.83
C LEU A 80 7.50 0.91 -5.23
N LEU A 81 7.93 2.17 -5.40
CA LEU A 81 7.04 3.32 -5.61
C LEU A 81 6.11 3.13 -6.81
N ALA A 82 6.66 2.81 -7.97
CA ALA A 82 5.89 2.68 -9.21
C ALA A 82 4.85 1.55 -9.12
N LYS A 83 5.30 0.34 -8.76
CA LYS A 83 4.45 -0.84 -8.65
C LYS A 83 3.33 -0.67 -7.63
N SER A 84 3.64 -0.14 -6.45
CA SER A 84 2.63 0.09 -5.42
C SER A 84 1.64 1.20 -5.77
N THR A 85 2.03 2.15 -6.63
CA THR A 85 1.13 3.19 -7.15
C THR A 85 0.19 2.63 -8.22
N GLU A 86 0.68 1.74 -9.08
CA GLU A 86 -0.13 1.05 -10.07
C GLU A 86 -1.23 0.21 -9.42
N VAL A 87 -0.87 -0.63 -8.44
CA VAL A 87 -1.84 -1.45 -7.68
C VAL A 87 -2.86 -0.59 -6.97
N LEU A 88 -2.43 0.52 -6.34
CA LEU A 88 -3.33 1.48 -5.70
C LEU A 88 -4.34 2.05 -6.70
N SER A 89 -3.87 2.52 -7.85
CA SER A 89 -4.73 3.10 -8.89
C SER A 89 -5.75 2.09 -9.43
N TYR A 90 -5.32 0.84 -9.62
CA TYR A 90 -6.20 -0.25 -10.05
C TYR A 90 -7.34 -0.48 -9.04
N LEU A 91 -6.99 -0.61 -7.76
CA LEU A 91 -7.97 -0.80 -6.69
C LEU A 91 -8.91 0.39 -6.55
N HIS A 92 -8.38 1.62 -6.58
CA HIS A 92 -9.19 2.83 -6.47
C HIS A 92 -10.24 2.91 -7.58
N LYS A 93 -9.85 2.62 -8.82
CA LYS A 93 -10.77 2.58 -9.98
C LYS A 93 -11.84 1.50 -9.82
N GLY A 94 -11.44 0.27 -9.46
CA GLY A 94 -12.37 -0.85 -9.30
C GLY A 94 -13.34 -0.68 -8.13
N LEU A 95 -12.89 -0.06 -7.04
CA LEU A 95 -13.72 0.24 -5.87
C LEU A 95 -14.56 1.51 -6.03
N ASN A 96 -14.26 2.34 -7.03
CA ASN A 96 -14.98 3.58 -7.30
C ASN A 96 -15.12 4.50 -6.06
N GLY A 97 -14.06 4.59 -5.27
CA GLY A 97 -13.97 5.42 -4.06
C GLY A 97 -14.84 4.96 -2.87
N ARG A 98 -15.39 3.73 -2.88
CA ARG A 98 -16.32 3.24 -1.84
C ARG A 98 -15.70 3.10 -0.45
N ILE A 99 -14.43 2.78 -0.38
CA ILE A 99 -13.70 2.65 0.89
C ILE A 99 -12.35 3.38 0.80
N PRO A 100 -11.83 3.87 1.94
CA PRO A 100 -10.53 4.51 1.97
C PRO A 100 -9.40 3.51 1.68
N ILE A 101 -8.38 3.97 0.96
CA ILE A 101 -7.15 3.20 0.73
C ILE A 101 -5.98 3.97 1.36
N ILE A 102 -5.25 3.30 2.25
CA ILE A 102 -4.00 3.79 2.81
C ILE A 102 -2.87 3.33 1.88
N ALA A 103 -2.18 4.26 1.23
CA ALA A 103 -1.07 3.93 0.35
C ALA A 103 0.22 3.74 1.14
N SER A 104 0.95 2.67 0.85
CA SER A 104 2.28 2.39 1.38
C SER A 104 3.21 1.89 0.27
N GLY A 105 4.52 2.11 0.43
CA GLY A 105 5.55 1.63 -0.49
C GLY A 105 6.19 2.75 -1.32
N GLY A 106 7.49 2.93 -1.11
CA GLY A 106 8.34 3.82 -1.89
C GLY A 106 8.27 5.30 -1.58
N ILE A 107 7.57 5.73 -0.54
CA ILE A 107 7.37 7.14 -0.20
C ILE A 107 8.57 7.68 0.59
N PHE A 108 9.28 8.67 0.02
CA PHE A 108 10.42 9.36 0.62
C PHE A 108 10.26 10.88 0.59
N THR A 109 9.42 11.41 -0.28
CA THR A 109 9.24 12.83 -0.50
C THR A 109 7.78 13.24 -0.50
N GLY A 110 7.52 14.56 -0.42
CA GLY A 110 6.17 15.09 -0.60
C GLY A 110 5.60 14.83 -1.99
N ALA A 111 6.45 14.79 -3.03
CA ALA A 111 6.04 14.47 -4.39
C ALA A 111 5.59 13.00 -4.51
N ASP A 112 6.31 12.04 -3.87
CA ASP A 112 5.90 10.64 -3.84
C ASP A 112 4.55 10.48 -3.14
N ALA A 113 4.37 11.19 -2.03
CA ALA A 113 3.10 11.19 -1.30
C ALA A 113 1.97 11.78 -2.14
N LYS A 114 2.21 12.91 -2.81
CA LYS A 114 1.25 13.53 -3.74
C LYS A 114 0.85 12.56 -4.85
N GLN A 115 1.81 11.86 -5.45
CA GLN A 115 1.53 10.84 -6.47
C GLN A 115 0.59 9.74 -5.95
N LYS A 116 0.73 9.33 -4.69
CA LYS A 116 -0.20 8.36 -4.06
C LYS A 116 -1.59 8.94 -3.87
N ILE A 117 -1.69 10.18 -3.38
CA ILE A 117 -2.99 10.85 -3.22
C ILE A 117 -3.69 11.01 -4.57
N ASP A 118 -2.97 11.46 -5.59
CA ASP A 118 -3.50 11.63 -6.95
C ASP A 118 -3.95 10.29 -7.58
N ALA A 119 -3.30 9.18 -7.20
CA ALA A 119 -3.70 7.82 -7.60
C ALA A 119 -4.91 7.26 -6.82
N GLY A 120 -5.47 8.02 -5.87
CA GLY A 120 -6.69 7.68 -5.15
C GLY A 120 -6.49 7.25 -3.70
N ALA A 121 -5.31 7.46 -3.11
CA ALA A 121 -5.12 7.21 -1.68
C ALA A 121 -5.83 8.26 -0.82
N SER A 122 -6.47 7.80 0.25
CA SER A 122 -7.02 8.67 1.31
C SER A 122 -5.96 9.09 2.33
N LEU A 123 -4.99 8.22 2.58
CA LEU A 123 -3.88 8.43 3.51
C LEU A 123 -2.60 7.79 2.94
N VAL A 124 -1.45 8.22 3.44
CA VAL A 124 -0.15 7.60 3.14
C VAL A 124 0.49 7.04 4.40
N GLN A 125 1.13 5.88 4.28
CA GLN A 125 1.90 5.23 5.33
C GLN A 125 3.37 5.14 4.91
N ILE A 126 4.27 5.59 5.77
CA ILE A 126 5.70 5.65 5.52
C ILE A 126 6.40 4.66 6.46
N TRP A 127 7.31 3.85 5.92
CA TRP A 127 8.17 2.95 6.71
C TRP A 127 9.64 3.16 6.37
N THR A 128 10.09 2.66 5.23
CA THR A 128 11.50 2.74 4.83
C THR A 128 11.99 4.17 4.71
N GLY A 129 11.18 5.07 4.14
CA GLY A 129 11.51 6.50 4.08
C GLY A 129 11.76 7.11 5.45
N PHE A 130 11.02 6.71 6.47
CA PHE A 130 11.22 7.19 7.84
C PHE A 130 12.57 6.76 8.42
N ILE A 131 13.03 5.54 8.10
CA ILE A 131 14.33 5.02 8.57
C ILE A 131 15.48 5.85 7.97
N TYR A 132 15.40 6.21 6.69
CA TYR A 132 16.47 6.95 6.00
C TYR A 132 16.43 8.45 6.22
N GLU A 133 15.23 9.06 6.21
CA GLU A 133 15.04 10.52 6.29
C GLU A 133 14.76 11.03 7.72
N GLY A 134 14.49 10.10 8.64
CA GLY A 134 14.18 10.42 10.04
C GLY A 134 12.78 11.02 10.24
N PRO A 135 12.46 11.47 11.47
CA PRO A 135 11.10 11.88 11.85
C PRO A 135 10.60 13.15 11.13
N TYR A 136 11.49 14.00 10.63
CA TYR A 136 11.11 15.20 9.90
C TYR A 136 10.44 14.92 8.55
N ILE A 137 10.57 13.70 7.99
CA ILE A 137 9.91 13.31 6.74
C ILE A 137 8.40 13.55 6.79
N VAL A 138 7.76 13.28 7.93
CA VAL A 138 6.31 13.47 8.10
C VAL A 138 5.94 14.94 7.94
N LYS A 139 6.68 15.84 8.63
CA LYS A 139 6.46 17.28 8.52
C LYS A 139 6.66 17.79 7.09
N ASN A 140 7.73 17.33 6.43
CA ASN A 140 8.05 17.73 5.06
C ASN A 140 6.96 17.29 4.09
N ILE A 141 6.47 16.05 4.20
CA ILE A 141 5.40 15.52 3.37
C ILE A 141 4.09 16.29 3.61
N CYS A 142 3.70 16.50 4.87
CA CYS A 142 2.49 17.26 5.19
C CYS A 142 2.57 18.70 4.67
N GLY A 143 3.72 19.37 4.80
CA GLY A 143 3.95 20.70 4.27
C GLY A 143 3.80 20.74 2.73
N HIS A 144 4.39 19.78 2.03
CA HIS A 144 4.27 19.67 0.57
C HIS A 144 2.82 19.45 0.12
N LEU A 145 2.10 18.52 0.76
CA LEU A 145 0.69 18.23 0.44
C LEU A 145 -0.23 19.42 0.72
N SER A 146 0.06 20.21 1.77
CA SER A 146 -0.72 21.41 2.09
C SER A 146 -0.51 22.54 1.09
N ALA A 147 0.69 22.67 0.55
CA ALA A 147 1.03 23.71 -0.44
C ALA A 147 0.54 23.38 -1.86
N ASN A 148 0.19 22.13 -2.14
CA ASN A 148 -0.20 21.63 -3.48
C ASN A 148 -1.61 21.02 -3.48
N LYS A 149 -2.50 21.59 -2.69
CA LYS A 149 -3.94 21.25 -2.69
C LYS A 149 -4.64 21.76 -3.91
#